data_3f7f71ed17da5325e16bdbcb706039ba
#
_entry.id   3f7f71ed17da5325e16bdbcb706039ba
#
_cell.length_a   1.000
_cell.length_b   1.000
_cell.length_c   1.000
_cell.angle_alpha   90.00
_cell.angle_beta   90.00
_cell.angle_gamma   90.00
#
_symmetry.space_group_name_H-M   'P 1'
#
loop_
_entity.id
_entity.type
_entity.pdbx_description
1 polymer ?
#
loop_
_entity_poly.entity_id
_entity_poly.type
_entity_poly.pdbx_seq_one_letter_code
_entity_poly.pdbx_strand_id
1 'polypeptide(L)'
;DVGAFLCDLAPQLRDYDYACFMHDKKAIQTKPGSVGASFGYVCNENVCKNAAHVLNVLCEFENDPYLGILCPPFPAHGLYFMNMCSGGWGPNFENTKKLLKETLKLDVPIAGEESPIAPYGSVFWFRPKALAPLFDHGWQHTDFPPEPLPQDGTISHAIERVYPFVVQAAGYYPATVMSRDYAVTRNDTMQAYATGMIRPLALVFDCTTFW
;
A
#
# COMPACT_ATOMS: atom_id res chain seq x y z
N ASP A 1 -9.08 -11.08 -5.62
CA ASP A 1 -8.68 -10.52 -4.31
C ASP A 1 -9.59 -9.36 -3.91
N VAL A 2 -9.47 -8.18 -4.59
CA VAL A 2 -10.20 -6.95 -4.23
C VAL A 2 -11.72 -7.13 -4.41
N GLY A 3 -12.15 -7.79 -5.48
CA GLY A 3 -13.58 -8.06 -5.72
C GLY A 3 -14.18 -8.91 -4.61
N ALA A 4 -13.55 -10.03 -4.25
CA ALA A 4 -14.00 -10.88 -3.14
C ALA A 4 -13.99 -10.12 -1.80
N PHE A 5 -12.98 -9.28 -1.56
CA PHE A 5 -12.92 -8.44 -0.37
C PHE A 5 -14.11 -7.49 -0.27
N LEU A 6 -14.42 -6.76 -1.34
CA LEU A 6 -15.44 -5.73 -1.32
C LEU A 6 -16.87 -6.28 -1.46
N CYS A 7 -17.06 -7.34 -2.27
CA CYS A 7 -18.38 -7.90 -2.49
C CYS A 7 -18.81 -8.88 -1.38
N ASP A 8 -17.87 -9.71 -0.89
CA ASP A 8 -18.23 -10.84 -0.04
C ASP A 8 -17.86 -10.62 1.44
N LEU A 9 -16.70 -9.98 1.72
CA LEU A 9 -16.20 -9.83 3.08
C LEU A 9 -16.60 -8.51 3.73
N ALA A 10 -16.55 -7.39 3.01
CA ALA A 10 -16.81 -6.07 3.56
C ALA A 10 -18.14 -5.96 4.33
N PRO A 11 -19.26 -6.56 3.88
CA PRO A 11 -20.51 -6.53 4.63
C PRO A 11 -20.43 -7.16 6.02
N GLN A 12 -19.53 -8.16 6.18
CA GLN A 12 -19.36 -8.92 7.42
C GLN A 12 -18.41 -8.23 8.41
N LEU A 13 -17.69 -7.20 7.98
CA LEU A 13 -16.66 -6.53 8.79
C LEU A 13 -17.18 -5.38 9.63
N ARG A 14 -18.44 -4.98 9.45
CA ARG A 14 -19.01 -3.78 10.10
C ARG A 14 -19.03 -3.83 11.62
N ASP A 15 -19.11 -5.04 12.19
CA ASP A 15 -19.19 -5.26 13.63
C ASP A 15 -17.81 -5.41 14.31
N TYR A 16 -16.74 -5.34 13.53
CA TYR A 16 -15.37 -5.45 14.06
C TYR A 16 -14.76 -4.05 14.25
N ASP A 17 -13.95 -3.90 15.31
CA ASP A 17 -13.18 -2.67 15.54
C ASP A 17 -11.96 -2.59 14.62
N TYR A 18 -11.31 -3.72 14.38
CA TYR A 18 -10.13 -3.86 13.53
C TYR A 18 -10.23 -5.10 12.66
N ALA A 19 -9.68 -5.00 11.46
CA ALA A 19 -9.55 -6.13 10.55
C ALA A 19 -8.20 -6.11 9.84
N CYS A 20 -7.72 -7.29 9.46
CA CYS A 20 -6.55 -7.45 8.62
C CYS A 20 -6.97 -8.16 7.34
N PHE A 21 -6.76 -7.52 6.21
CA PHE A 21 -6.93 -8.17 4.93
C PHE A 21 -5.60 -8.77 4.48
N MET A 22 -5.60 -10.07 4.24
CA MET A 22 -4.46 -10.83 3.75
C MET A 22 -4.92 -11.84 2.71
N HIS A 23 -4.09 -12.11 1.73
CA HIS A 23 -4.33 -13.15 0.73
C HIS A 23 -3.03 -13.78 0.26
N ASP A 24 -3.10 -14.96 -0.38
CA ASP A 24 -1.94 -15.64 -0.94
C ASP A 24 -1.47 -14.92 -2.22
N LYS A 25 -0.41 -14.14 -2.10
CA LYS A 25 0.17 -13.36 -3.20
C LYS A 25 1.03 -14.26 -4.09
N LYS A 26 0.43 -14.88 -5.09
CA LYS A 26 1.15 -15.58 -6.16
C LYS A 26 1.42 -14.64 -7.32
N ALA A 27 2.53 -13.92 -7.27
CA ALA A 27 2.97 -13.06 -8.38
C ALA A 27 3.62 -13.90 -9.50
N ILE A 28 2.84 -14.77 -10.11
CA ILE A 28 3.29 -15.70 -11.18
C ILE A 28 3.76 -14.92 -12.42
N GLN A 29 3.27 -13.70 -12.61
CA GLN A 29 3.55 -12.87 -13.78
C GLN A 29 4.90 -12.12 -13.67
N THR A 30 5.50 -12.05 -12.47
CA THR A 30 6.77 -11.34 -12.29
C THR A 30 7.97 -12.17 -12.71
N LYS A 31 8.84 -11.59 -13.52
CA LYS A 31 10.11 -12.21 -13.91
C LYS A 31 11.28 -11.31 -13.49
N PRO A 32 12.28 -11.84 -12.77
CA PRO A 32 12.35 -13.21 -12.21
C PRO A 32 11.35 -13.43 -11.08
N GLY A 33 10.97 -14.69 -10.82
CA GLY A 33 10.01 -15.05 -9.78
C GLY A 33 10.38 -14.61 -8.36
N SER A 34 11.67 -14.37 -8.10
CA SER A 34 12.16 -13.79 -6.84
C SER A 34 11.60 -12.40 -6.54
N VAL A 35 11.20 -11.63 -7.56
CA VAL A 35 10.59 -10.31 -7.40
C VAL A 35 9.23 -10.45 -6.70
N GLY A 36 8.38 -11.36 -7.17
CA GLY A 36 7.09 -11.63 -6.54
C GLY A 36 7.22 -12.20 -5.13
N ALA A 37 8.16 -13.13 -4.93
CA ALA A 37 8.42 -13.70 -3.60
C ALA A 37 8.90 -12.62 -2.60
N SER A 38 9.79 -11.72 -3.02
CA SER A 38 10.25 -10.64 -2.16
C SER A 38 9.14 -9.63 -1.84
N PHE A 39 8.23 -9.38 -2.77
CA PHE A 39 7.06 -8.54 -2.51
C PHE A 39 6.12 -9.17 -1.47
N GLY A 40 5.79 -10.47 -1.63
CA GLY A 40 5.01 -11.20 -0.65
C GLY A 40 5.67 -11.21 0.74
N TYR A 41 7.00 -11.36 0.80
CA TYR A 41 7.76 -11.24 2.04
C TYR A 41 7.58 -9.87 2.68
N VAL A 42 7.72 -8.77 1.94
CA VAL A 42 7.53 -7.41 2.47
C VAL A 42 6.13 -7.24 3.09
N CYS A 43 5.09 -7.71 2.40
CA CYS A 43 3.73 -7.65 2.92
C CYS A 43 3.59 -8.44 4.24
N ASN A 44 3.95 -9.72 4.24
CA ASN A 44 3.76 -10.60 5.38
C ASN A 44 4.63 -10.22 6.58
N GLU A 45 5.90 -9.88 6.36
CA GLU A 45 6.84 -9.46 7.40
C GLU A 45 6.35 -8.22 8.15
N ASN A 46 5.74 -7.27 7.43
CA ASN A 46 5.35 -6.00 8.02
C ASN A 46 3.90 -5.96 8.51
N VAL A 47 3.04 -6.87 8.08
CA VAL A 47 1.63 -6.89 8.49
C VAL A 47 1.37 -7.96 9.54
N CYS A 48 1.98 -9.14 9.42
CA CYS A 48 1.66 -10.29 10.28
C CYS A 48 2.87 -11.16 10.63
N LYS A 49 4.03 -10.57 10.94
CA LYS A 49 5.27 -11.27 11.23
C LYS A 49 5.13 -12.38 12.28
N ASN A 50 4.55 -12.03 13.44
CA ASN A 50 4.29 -12.93 14.56
C ASN A 50 3.28 -12.30 15.51
N ALA A 51 2.85 -13.06 16.52
CA ALA A 51 1.85 -12.64 17.51
C ALA A 51 2.22 -11.32 18.24
N ALA A 52 3.49 -11.15 18.62
CA ALA A 52 3.94 -9.93 19.30
C ALA A 52 3.82 -8.69 18.39
N HIS A 53 4.17 -8.84 17.11
CA HIS A 53 4.01 -7.77 16.13
C HIS A 53 2.53 -7.42 15.92
N VAL A 54 1.66 -8.41 15.79
CA VAL A 54 0.21 -8.21 15.68
C VAL A 54 -0.35 -7.49 16.89
N LEU A 55 0.05 -7.88 18.11
CA LEU A 55 -0.36 -7.17 19.31
C LEU A 55 0.09 -5.70 19.31
N ASN A 56 1.31 -5.41 18.87
CA ASN A 56 1.77 -4.03 18.74
C ASN A 56 0.94 -3.25 17.73
N VAL A 57 0.58 -3.84 16.59
CA VAL A 57 -0.31 -3.20 15.61
C VAL A 57 -1.67 -2.87 16.20
N LEU A 58 -2.25 -3.79 16.97
CA LEU A 58 -3.53 -3.54 17.65
C LEU A 58 -3.39 -2.44 18.71
N CYS A 59 -2.29 -2.41 19.47
CA CYS A 59 -2.00 -1.33 20.41
C CYS A 59 -1.89 0.05 19.71
N GLU A 60 -1.32 0.14 18.51
CA GLU A 60 -1.26 1.39 17.77
C GLU A 60 -2.68 1.90 17.43
N PHE A 61 -3.56 1.01 16.99
CA PHE A 61 -4.96 1.38 16.75
C PHE A 61 -5.69 1.79 18.04
N GLU A 62 -5.44 1.12 19.16
CA GLU A 62 -6.04 1.49 20.46
C GLU A 62 -5.57 2.85 20.95
N ASN A 63 -4.28 3.14 20.80
CA ASN A 63 -3.67 4.38 21.25
C ASN A 63 -4.00 5.57 20.36
N ASP A 64 -4.37 5.35 19.10
CA ASP A 64 -4.67 6.40 18.16
C ASP A 64 -6.03 6.19 17.48
N PRO A 65 -7.08 6.87 17.94
CA PRO A 65 -8.42 6.72 17.40
C PRO A 65 -8.58 7.25 15.97
N TYR A 66 -7.66 8.04 15.47
CA TYR A 66 -7.69 8.59 14.10
C TYR A 66 -6.90 7.77 13.09
N LEU A 67 -6.16 6.75 13.54
CA LEU A 67 -5.47 5.83 12.66
C LEU A 67 -6.50 4.94 11.94
N GLY A 68 -6.66 5.10 10.63
CA GLY A 68 -7.66 4.38 9.84
C GLY A 68 -7.16 3.12 9.15
N ILE A 69 -5.91 3.18 8.66
CA ILE A 69 -5.28 2.07 7.90
C ILE A 69 -3.78 2.03 8.17
N LEU A 70 -3.24 0.82 8.28
CA LEU A 70 -1.80 0.54 8.33
C LEU A 70 -1.40 -0.33 7.15
N CYS A 71 -0.60 0.24 6.26
CA CYS A 71 -0.10 -0.40 5.06
C CYS A 71 1.33 -0.90 5.24
N PRO A 72 1.74 -2.03 4.64
CA PRO A 72 3.15 -2.36 4.53
C PRO A 72 3.88 -1.27 3.75
N PRO A 73 5.19 -1.07 3.95
CA PRO A 73 5.95 -0.11 3.18
C PRO A 73 6.01 -0.53 1.71
N PHE A 74 6.08 0.45 0.81
CA PHE A 74 6.38 0.16 -0.58
C PHE A 74 7.75 -0.56 -0.68
N PRO A 75 7.87 -1.64 -1.45
CA PRO A 75 9.12 -2.36 -1.61
C PRO A 75 10.20 -1.44 -2.20
N ALA A 76 11.31 -1.28 -1.48
CA ALA A 76 12.40 -0.37 -1.84
C ALA A 76 13.70 -1.13 -2.18
N HIS A 77 13.60 -2.28 -2.85
CA HIS A 77 14.76 -3.10 -3.18
C HIS A 77 14.68 -3.69 -4.59
N GLY A 78 15.82 -3.96 -5.19
CA GLY A 78 15.91 -4.52 -6.54
C GLY A 78 15.14 -3.69 -7.56
N LEU A 79 14.32 -4.33 -8.37
CA LEU A 79 13.53 -3.67 -9.42
C LEU A 79 12.48 -2.71 -8.86
N TYR A 80 12.01 -2.91 -7.63
CA TYR A 80 11.02 -2.02 -7.00
C TYR A 80 11.59 -0.64 -6.67
N PHE A 81 12.91 -0.52 -6.49
CA PHE A 81 13.53 0.78 -6.25
C PHE A 81 13.25 1.76 -7.40
N MET A 82 13.28 1.29 -8.64
CA MET A 82 12.95 2.12 -9.82
C MET A 82 11.47 2.53 -9.82
N ASN A 83 10.57 1.69 -9.32
CA ASN A 83 9.16 2.02 -9.24
C ASN A 83 8.87 3.13 -8.22
N MET A 84 9.70 3.29 -7.17
CA MET A 84 9.59 4.43 -6.25
C MET A 84 9.81 5.76 -6.96
N CYS A 85 10.68 5.81 -7.96
CA CYS A 85 10.94 7.01 -8.73
C CYS A 85 9.77 7.43 -9.64
N SER A 86 8.87 6.51 -9.96
CA SER A 86 7.65 6.77 -10.75
C SER A 86 6.44 7.17 -9.91
N GLY A 87 6.61 7.42 -8.61
CA GLY A 87 5.55 7.87 -7.73
C GLY A 87 4.51 6.81 -7.34
N GLY A 88 4.74 5.52 -7.63
CA GLY A 88 3.84 4.42 -7.24
C GLY A 88 2.47 4.40 -7.94
N TRP A 89 2.14 5.41 -8.72
CA TRP A 89 0.86 5.49 -9.42
C TRP A 89 0.76 4.56 -10.64
N GLY A 90 1.84 4.44 -11.42
CA GLY A 90 1.77 3.80 -12.73
C GLY A 90 0.66 4.47 -13.57
N PRO A 91 -0.18 3.69 -14.30
CA PRO A 91 -1.29 4.22 -15.09
C PRO A 91 -2.55 4.54 -14.27
N ASN A 92 -2.50 4.50 -12.92
CA ASN A 92 -3.71 4.48 -12.10
C ASN A 92 -4.13 5.83 -11.53
N PHE A 93 -3.35 6.91 -11.70
CA PHE A 93 -3.67 8.21 -11.11
C PHE A 93 -5.06 8.71 -11.54
N GLU A 94 -5.30 8.79 -12.85
CA GLU A 94 -6.58 9.27 -13.37
C GLU A 94 -7.74 8.30 -13.04
N ASN A 95 -7.49 7.00 -13.06
CA ASN A 95 -8.47 6.00 -12.67
C ASN A 95 -8.87 6.13 -11.19
N THR A 96 -7.90 6.35 -10.30
CA THR A 96 -8.15 6.57 -8.87
C THR A 96 -8.90 7.87 -8.62
N LYS A 97 -8.54 8.94 -9.31
CA LYS A 97 -9.22 10.23 -9.24
C LYS A 97 -10.68 10.12 -9.70
N LYS A 98 -10.90 9.42 -10.80
CA LYS A 98 -12.25 9.14 -11.31
C LYS A 98 -13.06 8.28 -10.34
N LEU A 99 -12.45 7.24 -9.78
CA LEU A 99 -13.08 6.40 -8.77
C LEU A 99 -13.54 7.21 -7.55
N LEU A 100 -12.68 8.09 -7.01
CA LEU A 100 -13.02 8.96 -5.89
C LEU A 100 -14.20 9.88 -6.23
N LYS A 101 -14.11 10.61 -7.34
CA LYS A 101 -15.07 11.66 -7.65
C LYS A 101 -16.37 11.15 -8.25
N GLU A 102 -16.29 10.22 -9.20
CA GLU A 102 -17.46 9.81 -9.98
C GLU A 102 -18.18 8.61 -9.35
N THR A 103 -17.44 7.67 -8.78
CA THR A 103 -18.02 6.45 -8.20
C THR A 103 -18.35 6.63 -6.73
N LEU A 104 -17.34 7.00 -5.92
CA LEU A 104 -17.49 7.11 -4.46
C LEU A 104 -18.05 8.47 -4.02
N LYS A 105 -18.10 9.49 -4.90
CA LYS A 105 -18.57 10.85 -4.61
C LYS A 105 -17.83 11.52 -3.45
N LEU A 106 -16.54 11.23 -3.31
CA LEU A 106 -15.69 11.78 -2.26
C LEU A 106 -14.88 12.98 -2.81
N ASP A 107 -14.89 14.07 -2.05
CA ASP A 107 -14.11 15.27 -2.34
C ASP A 107 -12.86 15.32 -1.46
N VAL A 108 -11.83 14.61 -1.88
CA VAL A 108 -10.53 14.55 -1.20
C VAL A 108 -9.46 15.00 -2.21
N PRO A 109 -8.53 15.88 -1.81
CA PRO A 109 -7.43 16.27 -2.67
C PRO A 109 -6.53 15.07 -2.97
N ILE A 110 -6.14 14.94 -4.24
CA ILE A 110 -5.25 13.90 -4.72
C ILE A 110 -4.17 14.55 -5.60
N ALA A 111 -2.90 14.32 -5.26
CA ALA A 111 -1.75 14.82 -6.00
C ALA A 111 -1.04 13.69 -6.75
N GLY A 112 -0.68 13.93 -8.01
CA GLY A 112 0.00 12.95 -8.86
C GLY A 112 1.51 12.90 -8.68
N GLU A 113 2.10 13.92 -8.06
CA GLU A 113 3.54 14.02 -7.84
C GLU A 113 4.03 13.13 -6.70
N GLU A 114 3.16 12.79 -5.75
CA GLU A 114 3.51 12.01 -4.56
C GLU A 114 2.92 10.62 -4.62
N SER A 115 3.69 9.63 -4.15
CA SER A 115 3.18 8.27 -3.97
C SER A 115 2.20 8.23 -2.79
N PRO A 116 1.00 7.68 -2.95
CA PRO A 116 0.10 7.51 -1.82
C PRO A 116 0.64 6.47 -0.83
N ILE A 117 0.32 6.63 0.45
CA ILE A 117 0.48 5.58 1.45
C ILE A 117 -0.63 4.56 1.20
N ALA A 118 -0.39 3.62 0.29
CA ALA A 118 -1.39 2.66 -0.16
C ALA A 118 -0.95 1.21 0.13
N PRO A 119 -1.89 0.29 0.35
CA PRO A 119 -1.58 -1.11 0.58
C PRO A 119 -1.28 -1.82 -0.74
N TYR A 120 -0.16 -1.48 -1.37
CA TYR A 120 0.29 -2.15 -2.58
C TYR A 120 0.35 -3.67 -2.36
N GLY A 121 -0.39 -4.40 -3.19
CA GLY A 121 -0.57 -5.84 -3.02
C GLY A 121 -1.75 -6.23 -2.12
N SER A 122 -2.56 -5.25 -1.68
CA SER A 122 -3.81 -5.47 -0.94
C SER A 122 -3.65 -6.33 0.33
N VAL A 123 -2.59 -6.05 1.11
CA VAL A 123 -2.35 -6.67 2.43
C VAL A 123 -2.20 -5.55 3.44
N PHE A 124 -3.12 -5.41 4.41
CA PHE A 124 -3.14 -4.27 5.32
C PHE A 124 -4.06 -4.48 6.52
N TRP A 125 -3.82 -3.68 7.59
CA TRP A 125 -4.71 -3.53 8.72
C TRP A 125 -5.58 -2.29 8.57
N PHE A 126 -6.82 -2.33 9.07
CA PHE A 126 -7.72 -1.20 8.99
C PHE A 126 -8.82 -1.20 10.05
N ARG A 127 -9.40 -0.02 10.29
CA ARG A 127 -10.70 0.10 10.95
C ARG A 127 -11.80 -0.04 9.88
N PRO A 128 -12.75 -0.96 10.01
CA PRO A 128 -13.87 -1.04 9.06
C PRO A 128 -14.63 0.27 8.91
N LYS A 129 -14.81 1.03 10.01
CA LYS A 129 -15.45 2.35 9.98
C LYS A 129 -14.72 3.37 9.10
N ALA A 130 -13.40 3.30 9.03
CA ALA A 130 -12.59 4.19 8.19
C ALA A 130 -12.74 3.90 6.70
N LEU A 131 -13.15 2.68 6.34
CA LEU A 131 -13.43 2.27 4.96
C LEU A 131 -14.93 2.26 4.63
N ALA A 132 -15.79 2.72 5.54
CA ALA A 132 -17.23 2.74 5.30
C ALA A 132 -17.65 3.40 3.98
N PRO A 133 -17.07 4.53 3.53
CA PRO A 133 -17.44 5.11 2.24
C PRO A 133 -17.18 4.21 1.04
N LEU A 134 -16.16 3.34 1.12
CA LEU A 134 -15.85 2.35 0.09
C LEU A 134 -16.81 1.15 0.17
N PHE A 135 -17.11 0.68 1.38
CA PHE A 135 -17.99 -0.47 1.61
C PHE A 135 -19.45 -0.14 1.30
N ASP A 136 -19.89 1.08 1.57
CA ASP A 136 -21.26 1.54 1.36
C ASP A 136 -21.61 1.73 -0.12
N HIS A 137 -20.64 1.71 -1.02
CA HIS A 137 -20.87 1.75 -2.46
C HIS A 137 -21.70 0.56 -2.96
N GLY A 138 -21.59 -0.59 -2.31
CA GLY A 138 -22.37 -1.79 -2.67
C GLY A 138 -21.84 -2.49 -3.91
N TRP A 139 -20.55 -2.74 -3.94
CA TRP A 139 -19.82 -3.42 -5.02
C TRP A 139 -20.47 -4.74 -5.45
N GLN A 140 -20.46 -4.99 -6.75
CA GLN A 140 -20.88 -6.24 -7.36
C GLN A 140 -19.71 -6.88 -8.09
N HIS A 141 -19.72 -8.23 -8.21
CA HIS A 141 -18.67 -8.95 -8.96
C HIS A 141 -18.56 -8.49 -10.42
N THR A 142 -19.64 -7.98 -11.00
CA THR A 142 -19.67 -7.41 -12.35
C THR A 142 -18.93 -6.10 -12.51
N ASP A 143 -18.59 -5.42 -11.41
CA ASP A 143 -17.79 -4.18 -11.43
C ASP A 143 -16.30 -4.47 -11.68
N PHE A 144 -15.91 -5.73 -11.55
CA PHE A 144 -14.54 -6.19 -11.73
C PHE A 144 -14.36 -6.92 -13.06
N PRO A 145 -13.25 -6.67 -13.78
CA PRO A 145 -12.99 -7.40 -15.02
C PRO A 145 -12.74 -8.88 -14.75
N PRO A 146 -13.09 -9.78 -15.72
CA PRO A 146 -12.84 -11.21 -15.59
C PRO A 146 -11.33 -11.52 -15.60
N GLU A 147 -10.97 -12.64 -14.99
CA GLU A 147 -9.62 -13.21 -15.06
C GLU A 147 -9.34 -13.80 -16.48
N PRO A 148 -8.09 -13.73 -16.97
CA PRO A 148 -6.91 -13.17 -16.30
C PRO A 148 -6.86 -11.63 -16.36
N LEU A 149 -6.54 -10.99 -15.24
CA LEU A 149 -6.45 -9.54 -15.20
C LEU A 149 -5.23 -9.03 -15.99
N PRO A 150 -5.33 -7.84 -16.61
CA PRO A 150 -4.15 -7.08 -17.05
C PRO A 150 -3.17 -6.87 -15.91
N GLN A 151 -1.88 -6.68 -16.25
CA GLN A 151 -0.84 -6.50 -15.26
C GLN A 151 -1.04 -5.26 -14.38
N ASP A 152 -1.63 -4.20 -14.92
CA ASP A 152 -1.92 -2.93 -14.23
C ASP A 152 -3.07 -2.18 -14.91
N GLY A 153 -3.53 -1.06 -14.32
CA GLY A 153 -4.51 -0.15 -14.91
C GLY A 153 -5.98 -0.58 -14.77
N THR A 154 -6.29 -1.63 -14.01
CA THR A 154 -7.68 -2.07 -13.77
C THR A 154 -8.32 -1.33 -12.59
N ILE A 155 -9.63 -1.50 -12.42
CA ILE A 155 -10.38 -0.99 -11.26
C ILE A 155 -9.77 -1.50 -9.94
N SER A 156 -9.31 -2.75 -9.89
CA SER A 156 -8.65 -3.33 -8.70
C SER A 156 -7.38 -2.57 -8.32
N HIS A 157 -6.58 -2.14 -9.31
CA HIS A 157 -5.39 -1.33 -9.08
C HIS A 157 -5.71 0.10 -8.65
N ALA A 158 -6.80 0.68 -9.15
CA ALA A 158 -7.30 1.97 -8.69
C ALA A 158 -7.82 1.88 -7.24
N ILE A 159 -8.52 0.80 -6.89
CA ILE A 159 -8.99 0.54 -5.52
C ILE A 159 -7.80 0.35 -4.57
N GLU A 160 -6.76 -0.36 -4.96
CA GLU A 160 -5.54 -0.50 -4.16
C GLU A 160 -4.95 0.87 -3.75
N ARG A 161 -5.06 1.87 -4.61
CA ARG A 161 -4.55 3.22 -4.39
C ARG A 161 -5.56 4.18 -3.78
N VAL A 162 -6.85 3.82 -3.75
CA VAL A 162 -7.92 4.69 -3.24
C VAL A 162 -8.05 4.66 -1.71
N TYR A 163 -7.66 3.56 -1.07
CA TYR A 163 -7.82 3.36 0.37
C TYR A 163 -7.37 4.55 1.25
N PRO A 164 -6.18 5.15 1.05
CA PRO A 164 -5.75 6.27 1.89
C PRO A 164 -6.67 7.49 1.79
N PHE A 165 -7.24 7.73 0.62
CA PHE A 165 -8.15 8.87 0.39
C PHE A 165 -9.54 8.60 0.97
N VAL A 166 -9.99 7.35 0.94
CA VAL A 166 -11.25 6.94 1.58
C VAL A 166 -11.17 7.14 3.09
N VAL A 167 -10.07 6.70 3.72
CA VAL A 167 -9.92 6.89 5.17
C VAL A 167 -9.82 8.37 5.54
N GLN A 168 -9.18 9.21 4.70
CA GLN A 168 -9.15 10.66 4.90
C GLN A 168 -10.54 11.28 4.79
N ALA A 169 -11.35 10.87 3.81
CA ALA A 169 -12.73 11.31 3.68
C ALA A 169 -13.58 10.94 4.90
N ALA A 170 -13.30 9.82 5.54
CA ALA A 170 -13.95 9.36 6.75
C ALA A 170 -13.40 9.99 8.05
N GLY A 171 -12.44 10.93 7.95
CA GLY A 171 -11.86 11.63 9.10
C GLY A 171 -10.71 10.90 9.79
N TYR A 172 -10.12 9.90 9.13
CA TYR A 172 -8.97 9.14 9.61
C TYR A 172 -7.73 9.46 8.77
N TYR A 173 -6.58 8.90 9.15
CA TYR A 173 -5.36 9.00 8.35
C TYR A 173 -4.73 7.63 8.06
N PRO A 174 -4.01 7.51 6.94
CA PRO A 174 -3.25 6.33 6.58
C PRO A 174 -1.84 6.40 7.17
N ALA A 175 -1.27 5.25 7.57
CA ALA A 175 0.12 5.16 7.98
C ALA A 175 0.79 3.88 7.47
N THR A 176 2.10 3.81 7.61
CA THR A 176 2.91 2.66 7.24
C THR A 176 3.33 1.90 8.48
N VAL A 177 3.17 0.58 8.44
CA VAL A 177 3.65 -0.33 9.49
C VAL A 177 4.89 -1.07 9.02
N MET A 178 5.90 -1.16 9.89
CA MET A 178 7.11 -1.94 9.64
C MET A 178 7.47 -2.78 10.86
N SER A 179 7.88 -4.03 10.63
CA SER A 179 8.56 -4.79 11.66
C SER A 179 9.93 -4.15 11.94
N ARG A 180 10.40 -4.27 13.20
CA ARG A 180 11.71 -3.72 13.59
C ARG A 180 12.84 -4.21 12.68
N ASP A 181 12.87 -5.50 12.41
CA ASP A 181 13.95 -6.11 11.63
C ASP A 181 13.92 -5.65 10.17
N TYR A 182 12.71 -5.53 9.61
CA TYR A 182 12.55 -4.99 8.26
C TYR A 182 12.96 -3.51 8.19
N ALA A 183 12.59 -2.69 9.19
CA ALA A 183 12.95 -1.28 9.24
C ALA A 183 14.48 -1.08 9.25
N VAL A 184 15.22 -1.89 10.02
CA VAL A 184 16.68 -1.87 10.03
C VAL A 184 17.23 -2.23 8.66
N THR A 185 16.80 -3.36 8.08
CA THR A 185 17.26 -3.83 6.75
C THR A 185 16.95 -2.80 5.66
N ARG A 186 15.76 -2.18 5.72
CA ARG A 186 15.35 -1.14 4.76
C ARG A 186 16.24 0.09 4.88
N ASN A 187 16.51 0.55 6.09
CA ASN A 187 17.39 1.69 6.33
C ASN A 187 18.78 1.46 5.76
N ASP A 188 19.40 0.30 6.05
CA ASP A 188 20.71 -0.06 5.55
C ASP A 188 20.73 -0.15 4.01
N THR A 189 19.68 -0.72 3.42
CA THR A 189 19.52 -0.81 1.96
C THR A 189 19.42 0.59 1.33
N MET A 190 18.60 1.47 1.89
CA MET A 190 18.45 2.84 1.40
C MET A 190 19.73 3.64 1.55
N GLN A 191 20.45 3.46 2.65
CA GLN A 191 21.75 4.08 2.87
C GLN A 191 22.78 3.61 1.83
N ALA A 192 22.82 2.31 1.53
CA ALA A 192 23.71 1.76 0.51
C ALA A 192 23.40 2.35 -0.88
N TYR A 193 22.12 2.44 -1.26
CA TYR A 193 21.72 3.06 -2.52
C TYR A 193 22.07 4.56 -2.57
N ALA A 194 21.77 5.31 -1.52
CA ALA A 194 22.12 6.73 -1.43
C ALA A 194 23.63 6.95 -1.58
N THR A 195 24.45 6.17 -0.86
CA THR A 195 25.90 6.21 -0.98
C THR A 195 26.37 5.88 -2.39
N GLY A 196 25.80 4.85 -3.02
CA GLY A 196 26.12 4.46 -4.39
C GLY A 196 25.79 5.53 -5.42
N MET A 197 24.73 6.31 -5.20
CA MET A 197 24.36 7.44 -6.07
C MET A 197 25.21 8.69 -5.83
N ILE A 198 25.47 9.02 -4.57
CA ILE A 198 26.19 10.25 -4.20
C ILE A 198 27.67 10.13 -4.54
N ARG A 199 28.29 8.94 -4.38
CA ARG A 199 29.72 8.76 -4.60
C ARG A 199 30.19 9.14 -6.00
N PRO A 200 29.53 8.73 -7.11
CA PRO A 200 29.88 9.21 -8.45
C PRO A 200 29.70 10.72 -8.62
N LEU A 201 28.65 11.31 -8.02
CA LEU A 201 28.42 12.74 -8.07
C LEU A 201 29.50 13.53 -7.33
N ALA A 202 29.93 13.06 -6.16
CA ALA A 202 31.01 13.67 -5.39
C ALA A 202 32.33 13.69 -6.18
N LEU A 203 32.61 12.63 -6.96
CA LEU A 203 33.81 12.59 -7.82
C LEU A 203 33.72 13.58 -9.00
N VAL A 204 32.52 13.82 -9.54
CA VAL A 204 32.34 14.76 -10.66
C VAL A 204 32.41 16.22 -10.19
N PHE A 205 31.89 16.52 -9.01
CA PHE A 205 31.80 17.88 -8.48
C PHE A 205 32.90 18.25 -7.47
N ASP A 206 33.90 17.36 -7.31
CA ASP A 206 35.00 17.55 -6.34
C ASP A 206 34.53 17.95 -4.95
N CYS A 207 33.44 17.31 -4.49
CA CYS A 207 32.86 17.57 -3.17
C CYS A 207 33.68 16.96 -2.00
N THR A 208 34.93 16.58 -2.25
CA THR A 208 35.83 15.98 -1.23
C THR A 208 36.33 16.99 -0.19
N THR A 209 36.07 18.28 -0.39
CA THR A 209 36.53 19.37 0.47
C THR A 209 35.58 19.73 1.61
N PHE A 210 34.49 19.00 1.82
CA PHE A 210 33.49 19.33 2.86
C PHE A 210 33.57 18.49 4.14
N TRP A 211 34.74 17.86 4.42
CA TRP A 211 34.99 17.15 5.70
C TRP A 211 36.27 17.67 6.38
#